data_e5f9ca57edb5eefa4ab65d826c87e1c6
#
_entry.id   e5f9ca57edb5eefa4ab65d826c87e1c6
#
_cell.length_a   1.000
_cell.length_b   1.000
_cell.length_c   1.000
_cell.angle_alpha   90.00
_cell.angle_beta   90.00
_cell.angle_gamma   90.00
#
_symmetry.space_group_name_H-M   'P 1'
#
loop_
_entity.id
_entity.type
_entity.pdbx_description
1 polymer ?
#
loop_
_entity_poly.entity_id
_entity_poly.type
_entity_poly.pdbx_seq_one_letter_code
_entity_poly.pdbx_strand_id
1 'polypeptide(L)'
;MRLGRSSGFLTGSSPIISIALTTNDCHSVKEVLPLTTIRKGRVMSNFLQTILVSVLLLTSAATNAVDMTKPTGTGELRITSISIGSEGTTIDFEGPIENYGTVFATQYLQSVDGDRSRGTLTGQARAMLNDGEMVVTPLQGTFTRSGSAIQIYFTDATNIGVVNFVVWDADVLTKKVAVRYWEVKSAN
;
A
#
# COMPACT_ATOMS: atom_id res chain seq x y z
N MET A 1 57.97 -5.24 2.22
CA MET A 1 58.27 -5.30 3.68
C MET A 1 56.94 -5.25 4.45
N ARG A 2 56.61 -6.32 5.24
CA ARG A 2 55.57 -6.55 6.26
C ARG A 2 54.09 -6.22 5.93
N LEU A 3 53.28 -7.19 5.70
CA LEU A 3 52.32 -8.02 6.49
C LEU A 3 51.66 -7.30 7.71
N GLY A 4 50.35 -7.22 7.65
CA GLY A 4 49.46 -6.92 8.81
C GLY A 4 48.07 -7.53 8.55
N ARG A 5 47.89 -8.79 8.99
CA ARG A 5 46.60 -9.47 9.18
C ARG A 5 45.89 -8.91 10.41
N SER A 6 44.59 -8.69 10.35
CA SER A 6 43.73 -8.82 11.53
C SER A 6 42.34 -9.31 11.10
N SER A 7 42.04 -10.53 11.51
CA SER A 7 40.79 -11.23 11.49
C SER A 7 39.96 -10.79 12.70
N GLY A 8 38.69 -10.41 12.48
CA GLY A 8 37.72 -10.19 13.53
C GLY A 8 36.38 -10.83 13.15
N PHE A 9 36.22 -12.09 13.53
CA PHE A 9 34.98 -12.86 13.46
C PHE A 9 34.09 -12.44 14.65
N LEU A 10 32.93 -11.89 14.41
CA LEU A 10 31.86 -11.80 15.43
C LEU A 10 30.60 -12.47 14.89
N THR A 11 30.38 -13.67 15.39
CA THR A 11 29.15 -14.44 15.31
C THR A 11 28.11 -13.80 16.22
N GLY A 12 27.07 -13.20 15.63
CA GLY A 12 25.88 -12.75 16.32
C GLY A 12 24.71 -13.72 16.05
N SER A 13 24.43 -14.57 17.04
CA SER A 13 23.31 -15.51 17.02
C SER A 13 21.99 -14.76 17.22
N SER A 14 21.06 -14.93 16.28
CA SER A 14 19.66 -14.51 16.43
C SER A 14 18.90 -15.42 17.39
N PRO A 15 18.05 -14.91 18.28
CA PRO A 15 17.19 -15.74 19.10
C PRO A 15 15.98 -16.25 18.28
N ILE A 16 15.85 -17.57 18.20
CA ILE A 16 14.66 -18.27 17.71
C ILE A 16 13.61 -18.18 18.80
N ILE A 17 12.49 -17.55 18.54
CA ILE A 17 11.33 -17.57 19.42
C ILE A 17 10.58 -18.88 19.16
N SER A 18 10.75 -19.86 20.07
CA SER A 18 9.96 -21.08 20.12
C SER A 18 8.65 -20.78 20.83
N ILE A 19 7.53 -20.90 20.11
CA ILE A 19 6.19 -20.90 20.71
C ILE A 19 5.90 -22.35 21.11
N ALA A 20 5.93 -22.62 22.43
CA ALA A 20 5.50 -23.90 23.00
C ALA A 20 3.97 -23.95 23.07
N LEU A 21 3.36 -24.87 22.31
CA LEU A 21 1.98 -25.27 22.52
C LEU A 21 1.93 -26.21 23.73
N THR A 22 1.36 -25.75 24.83
CA THR A 22 1.00 -26.57 25.97
C THR A 22 -0.36 -27.21 25.71
N THR A 23 -0.36 -28.51 25.53
CA THR A 23 -1.56 -29.37 25.59
C THR A 23 -1.94 -29.56 27.05
N ASN A 24 -3.10 -29.08 27.47
CA ASN A 24 -3.64 -29.37 28.80
C ASN A 24 -4.59 -30.56 28.74
N ASP A 25 -4.29 -31.48 29.63
CA ASP A 25 -4.95 -32.75 29.89
C ASP A 25 -6.42 -32.61 30.24
N CYS A 26 -7.15 -33.59 29.74
CA CYS A 26 -8.56 -33.87 30.00
C CYS A 26 -8.74 -34.46 31.39
N HIS A 27 -9.16 -33.67 32.39
CA HIS A 27 -9.65 -34.19 33.65
C HIS A 27 -11.19 -34.24 33.63
N SER A 28 -11.69 -35.49 33.59
CA SER A 28 -13.10 -35.84 33.73
C SER A 28 -13.57 -35.57 35.18
N VAL A 29 -14.40 -34.55 35.37
CA VAL A 29 -15.16 -34.34 36.60
C VAL A 29 -16.62 -34.63 36.31
N LYS A 30 -17.12 -35.76 36.86
CA LYS A 30 -18.54 -36.06 36.91
C LYS A 30 -19.16 -35.17 38.01
N GLU A 31 -19.82 -34.13 37.60
CA GLU A 31 -20.64 -33.34 38.54
C GLU A 31 -22.12 -33.69 38.35
N VAL A 32 -22.69 -34.14 39.47
CA VAL A 32 -24.11 -34.53 39.61
C VAL A 32 -24.95 -33.24 39.64
N LEU A 33 -25.75 -33.00 38.63
CA LEU A 33 -26.66 -31.85 38.54
C LEU A 33 -27.90 -32.08 39.40
N PRO A 34 -28.26 -31.12 40.27
CA PRO A 34 -29.57 -31.09 40.93
C PRO A 34 -30.65 -30.66 39.95
N LEU A 35 -31.78 -31.34 39.96
CA LEU A 35 -33.00 -31.00 39.23
C LEU A 35 -33.52 -29.65 39.70
N THR A 36 -33.21 -28.57 38.95
CA THR A 36 -33.77 -27.25 39.16
C THR A 36 -35.01 -27.09 38.26
N THR A 37 -36.14 -26.88 38.90
CA THR A 37 -37.46 -26.64 38.32
C THR A 37 -37.40 -25.49 37.27
N ILE A 38 -37.64 -25.83 36.01
CA ILE A 38 -37.65 -24.85 34.91
C ILE A 38 -38.90 -23.97 35.05
N ARG A 39 -38.74 -22.71 35.49
CA ARG A 39 -39.76 -21.66 35.37
C ARG A 39 -39.90 -21.32 33.88
N LYS A 40 -40.90 -21.95 33.24
CA LYS A 40 -41.33 -21.61 31.88
C LYS A 40 -41.86 -20.18 31.85
N GLY A 41 -41.17 -19.27 31.15
CA GLY A 41 -41.80 -18.00 30.81
C GLY A 41 -40.90 -16.76 30.60
N ARG A 42 -39.65 -16.77 31.09
CA ARG A 42 -38.82 -15.55 31.01
C ARG A 42 -37.53 -15.67 30.18
N VAL A 43 -37.14 -16.90 29.87
CA VAL A 43 -35.86 -17.15 29.15
C VAL A 43 -35.99 -16.93 27.64
N MET A 44 -37.17 -17.15 27.05
CA MET A 44 -37.38 -16.98 25.62
C MET A 44 -37.30 -15.53 25.15
N SER A 45 -37.76 -14.57 25.99
CA SER A 45 -37.71 -13.13 25.61
C SER A 45 -36.28 -12.61 25.51
N ASN A 46 -35.41 -13.02 26.45
CA ASN A 46 -34.02 -12.56 26.47
C ASN A 46 -33.19 -13.22 25.36
N PHE A 47 -33.49 -14.46 24.98
CA PHE A 47 -32.79 -15.17 23.91
C PHE A 47 -33.09 -14.56 22.52
N LEU A 48 -34.36 -14.20 22.27
CA LEU A 48 -34.76 -13.50 21.04
C LEU A 48 -34.12 -12.11 20.95
N GLN A 49 -34.03 -11.40 22.07
CA GLN A 49 -33.42 -10.08 22.12
C GLN A 49 -31.91 -10.12 21.88
N THR A 50 -31.22 -11.14 22.39
CA THR A 50 -29.78 -11.34 22.14
C THR A 50 -29.48 -11.69 20.68
N ILE A 51 -30.31 -12.51 20.02
CA ILE A 51 -30.16 -12.85 18.60
C ILE A 51 -30.42 -11.62 17.73
N LEU A 52 -31.42 -10.80 18.05
CA LEU A 52 -31.73 -9.58 17.29
C LEU A 52 -30.60 -8.56 17.35
N VAL A 53 -29.96 -8.37 18.50
CA VAL A 53 -28.80 -7.47 18.67
C VAL A 53 -27.58 -8.00 17.92
N SER A 54 -27.34 -9.32 17.92
CA SER A 54 -26.23 -9.94 17.20
C SER A 54 -26.36 -9.80 15.68
N VAL A 55 -27.57 -9.91 15.12
CA VAL A 55 -27.83 -9.72 13.69
C VAL A 55 -27.65 -8.26 13.28
N LEU A 56 -28.03 -7.30 14.15
CA LEU A 56 -27.84 -5.87 13.86
C LEU A 56 -26.37 -5.43 13.82
N LEU A 57 -25.49 -6.09 14.59
CA LEU A 57 -24.05 -5.82 14.61
C LEU A 57 -23.29 -6.37 13.39
N LEU A 58 -23.86 -7.33 12.66
CA LEU A 58 -23.27 -7.92 11.46
C LEU A 58 -23.53 -7.11 10.18
N THR A 59 -24.41 -6.12 10.19
CA THR A 59 -24.80 -5.38 8.97
C THR A 59 -24.02 -4.09 8.73
N SER A 60 -23.06 -3.72 9.59
CA SER A 60 -22.39 -2.42 9.53
C SER A 60 -20.99 -2.42 8.90
N ALA A 61 -20.56 -3.48 8.24
CA ALA A 61 -19.30 -3.49 7.50
C ALA A 61 -19.53 -3.42 5.98
N ALA A 62 -20.21 -2.36 5.51
CA ALA A 62 -20.07 -1.95 4.12
C ALA A 62 -18.65 -1.35 3.97
N THR A 63 -17.64 -2.21 3.80
CA THR A 63 -16.33 -1.76 3.38
C THR A 63 -16.48 -1.22 1.96
N ASN A 64 -16.31 0.08 1.78
CA ASN A 64 -16.12 0.67 0.46
C ASN A 64 -14.78 0.15 -0.09
N ALA A 65 -14.80 -1.03 -0.70
CA ALA A 65 -13.64 -1.54 -1.42
C ALA A 65 -13.47 -0.68 -2.67
N VAL A 66 -12.26 -0.15 -2.87
CA VAL A 66 -11.92 0.54 -4.10
C VAL A 66 -11.96 -0.47 -5.25
N ASP A 67 -12.76 -0.20 -6.26
CA ASP A 67 -12.83 -1.03 -7.46
C ASP A 67 -11.58 -0.80 -8.33
N MET A 68 -10.63 -1.72 -8.26
CA MET A 68 -9.39 -1.66 -9.04
C MET A 68 -9.53 -2.28 -10.45
N THR A 69 -10.71 -2.71 -10.87
CA THR A 69 -10.92 -3.34 -12.18
C THR A 69 -10.88 -2.33 -13.33
N LYS A 70 -11.30 -1.09 -13.07
CA LYS A 70 -11.30 0.00 -14.04
C LYS A 70 -10.61 1.23 -13.44
N PRO A 71 -9.60 1.82 -14.11
CA PRO A 71 -9.01 3.06 -13.66
C PRO A 71 -10.02 4.21 -13.71
N THR A 72 -9.89 5.15 -12.78
CA THR A 72 -10.66 6.39 -12.75
C THR A 72 -10.29 7.29 -13.92
N GLY A 73 -9.01 7.25 -14.31
CA GLY A 73 -8.53 7.96 -15.49
C GLY A 73 -7.16 7.43 -15.94
N THR A 74 -6.77 7.91 -17.10
CA THR A 74 -5.53 7.54 -17.79
C THR A 74 -4.75 8.78 -18.20
N GLY A 75 -3.50 8.59 -18.63
CA GLY A 75 -2.68 9.66 -19.15
C GLY A 75 -1.47 9.13 -19.91
N GLU A 76 -0.86 10.02 -20.66
CA GLU A 76 0.40 9.76 -21.35
C GLU A 76 1.40 10.85 -20.99
N LEU A 77 2.48 10.44 -20.31
CA LEU A 77 3.59 11.33 -20.02
C LEU A 77 4.79 10.97 -20.88
N ARG A 78 5.74 11.87 -20.90
CA ARG A 78 7.08 11.62 -21.44
C ARG A 78 8.15 11.88 -20.38
N ILE A 79 9.24 11.15 -20.43
CA ILE A 79 10.44 11.42 -19.66
C ILE A 79 11.17 12.61 -20.31
N THR A 80 11.35 13.68 -19.55
CA THR A 80 12.04 14.90 -20.01
C THR A 80 13.51 14.91 -19.62
N SER A 81 13.83 14.33 -18.45
CA SER A 81 15.19 14.27 -17.90
C SER A 81 15.41 12.96 -17.13
N ILE A 82 16.66 12.48 -17.15
CA ILE A 82 17.13 11.39 -16.28
C ILE A 82 18.50 11.82 -15.74
N SER A 83 18.60 11.97 -14.43
CA SER A 83 19.83 12.29 -13.71
C SER A 83 20.26 11.11 -12.86
N ILE A 84 21.39 10.49 -13.21
CA ILE A 84 21.90 9.29 -12.52
C ILE A 84 22.88 9.74 -11.43
N GLY A 85 22.56 9.43 -10.18
CA GLY A 85 23.44 9.61 -9.01
C GLY A 85 23.99 8.29 -8.47
N SER A 86 24.89 8.38 -7.49
CA SER A 86 25.46 7.22 -6.81
C SER A 86 24.41 6.45 -5.98
N GLU A 87 23.53 7.17 -5.32
CA GLU A 87 22.52 6.64 -4.40
C GLU A 87 21.19 6.32 -5.09
N GLY A 88 20.89 6.96 -6.22
CA GLY A 88 19.64 6.79 -6.92
C GLY A 88 19.56 7.57 -8.22
N THR A 89 18.39 7.56 -8.84
CA THR A 89 18.14 8.21 -10.13
C THR A 89 16.96 9.16 -9.99
N THR A 90 17.14 10.40 -10.39
CA THR A 90 16.04 11.38 -10.54
C THR A 90 15.52 11.33 -11.96
N ILE A 91 14.21 11.25 -12.11
CA ILE A 91 13.53 11.25 -13.41
C ILE A 91 12.45 12.33 -13.39
N ASP A 92 12.45 13.17 -14.42
CA ASP A 92 11.42 14.19 -14.63
C ASP A 92 10.47 13.75 -15.75
N PHE A 93 9.19 14.03 -15.53
CA PHE A 93 8.10 13.64 -16.42
C PHE A 93 7.19 14.83 -16.69
N GLU A 94 6.61 14.88 -17.89
CA GLU A 94 5.54 15.82 -18.22
C GLU A 94 4.54 15.22 -19.20
N GLY A 95 3.29 15.68 -19.14
CA GLY A 95 2.25 15.34 -20.11
C GLY A 95 0.84 15.43 -19.56
N PRO A 96 -0.16 15.17 -20.40
CA PRO A 96 -1.56 15.24 -20.01
C PRO A 96 -2.01 14.00 -19.23
N ILE A 97 -2.80 14.24 -18.18
CA ILE A 97 -3.54 13.20 -17.46
C ILE A 97 -5.02 13.62 -17.41
N GLU A 98 -5.92 12.69 -17.70
CA GLU A 98 -7.36 12.91 -17.59
C GLU A 98 -7.72 13.53 -16.23
N ASN A 99 -8.59 14.53 -16.24
CA ASN A 99 -9.08 15.30 -15.08
C ASN A 99 -8.03 16.16 -14.37
N TYR A 100 -6.72 16.01 -14.68
CA TYR A 100 -5.64 16.78 -14.05
C TYR A 100 -4.94 17.76 -15.00
N GLY A 101 -5.31 17.77 -16.31
CA GLY A 101 -4.66 18.64 -17.28
C GLY A 101 -3.21 18.27 -17.53
N THR A 102 -2.30 19.27 -17.53
CA THR A 102 -0.87 19.00 -17.74
C THR A 102 -0.16 18.77 -16.42
N VAL A 103 0.47 17.61 -16.29
CA VAL A 103 1.21 17.20 -15.09
C VAL A 103 2.72 17.33 -15.34
N PHE A 104 3.42 17.87 -14.35
CA PHE A 104 4.87 17.90 -14.22
C PHE A 104 5.26 17.17 -12.96
N ALA A 105 6.11 16.15 -13.05
CA ALA A 105 6.52 15.36 -11.90
C ALA A 105 8.01 15.11 -11.88
N THR A 106 8.58 15.12 -10.68
CA THR A 106 9.95 14.72 -10.41
C THR A 106 9.91 13.56 -9.42
N GLN A 107 10.55 12.46 -9.78
CA GLN A 107 10.66 11.27 -8.92
C GLN A 107 12.12 10.91 -8.69
N TYR A 108 12.45 10.57 -7.45
CA TYR A 108 13.73 10.02 -7.04
C TYR A 108 13.56 8.53 -6.76
N LEU A 109 14.23 7.68 -7.54
CA LEU A 109 14.21 6.24 -7.47
C LEU A 109 15.47 5.74 -6.77
N GLN A 110 15.31 4.99 -5.68
CA GLN A 110 16.40 4.39 -4.92
C GLN A 110 16.26 2.87 -4.92
N SER A 111 17.26 2.18 -5.47
CA SER A 111 17.24 0.71 -5.51
C SER A 111 17.54 0.12 -4.14
N VAL A 112 16.88 -1.00 -3.81
CA VAL A 112 17.09 -1.77 -2.57
C VAL A 112 17.83 -3.09 -2.84
N ASP A 113 18.14 -3.39 -4.10
CA ASP A 113 18.87 -4.59 -4.53
C ASP A 113 20.11 -4.24 -5.39
N GLY A 114 21.03 -5.18 -5.48
CA GLY A 114 22.28 -5.03 -6.25
C GLY A 114 22.05 -4.93 -7.75
N ASP A 115 21.00 -5.56 -8.27
CA ASP A 115 20.66 -5.59 -9.70
C ASP A 115 19.90 -4.36 -10.15
N ARG A 116 19.54 -3.47 -9.22
CA ARG A 116 18.74 -2.27 -9.47
C ARG A 116 17.42 -2.57 -10.16
N SER A 117 16.84 -3.73 -9.85
CA SER A 117 15.60 -4.22 -10.45
C SER A 117 14.34 -3.76 -9.69
N ARG A 118 14.48 -3.29 -8.46
CA ARG A 118 13.38 -2.83 -7.62
C ARG A 118 13.86 -1.83 -6.57
N GLY A 119 12.93 -1.04 -6.05
CA GLY A 119 13.26 -0.06 -5.03
C GLY A 119 12.08 0.77 -4.58
N THR A 120 12.40 1.81 -3.85
CA THR A 120 11.46 2.83 -3.39
C THR A 120 11.55 4.07 -4.25
N LEU A 121 10.49 4.86 -4.27
CA LEU A 121 10.48 6.18 -4.85
C LEU A 121 9.88 7.20 -3.90
N THR A 122 10.39 8.41 -4.02
CA THR A 122 9.79 9.61 -3.47
C THR A 122 9.78 10.68 -4.56
N GLY A 123 8.88 11.64 -4.44
CA GLY A 123 8.82 12.71 -5.45
C GLY A 123 7.72 13.71 -5.15
N GLN A 124 7.47 14.54 -6.14
CA GLN A 124 6.38 15.51 -6.14
C GLN A 124 5.84 15.68 -7.55
N ALA A 125 4.56 16.00 -7.65
CA ALA A 125 3.94 16.38 -8.90
C ALA A 125 3.16 17.69 -8.73
N ARG A 126 3.02 18.39 -9.85
CA ARG A 126 2.14 19.56 -10.01
C ARG A 126 1.32 19.35 -11.26
N ALA A 127 0.02 19.51 -11.14
CA ALA A 127 -0.89 19.49 -12.25
C ALA A 127 -1.43 20.92 -12.48
N MET A 128 -1.40 21.37 -13.71
CA MET A 128 -2.04 22.61 -14.13
C MET A 128 -3.38 22.24 -14.74
N LEU A 129 -4.46 22.52 -14.03
CA LEU A 129 -5.82 22.28 -14.50
C LEU A 129 -6.18 23.24 -15.64
N ASN A 130 -7.22 22.91 -16.41
CA ASN A 130 -7.66 23.72 -17.56
C ASN A 130 -8.17 25.12 -17.17
N ASP A 131 -8.60 25.31 -15.92
CA ASP A 131 -9.04 26.59 -15.36
C ASP A 131 -7.88 27.44 -14.79
N GLY A 132 -6.65 26.89 -14.82
CA GLY A 132 -5.44 27.56 -14.31
C GLY A 132 -5.15 27.28 -12.84
N GLU A 133 -5.97 26.52 -12.15
CA GLU A 133 -5.66 26.07 -10.78
C GLU A 133 -4.49 25.07 -10.76
N MET A 134 -3.72 25.11 -9.67
CA MET A 134 -2.59 24.21 -9.49
C MET A 134 -2.88 23.18 -8.41
N VAL A 135 -2.86 21.90 -8.78
CA VAL A 135 -2.86 20.77 -7.86
C VAL A 135 -1.44 20.36 -7.56
N VAL A 136 -1.12 20.19 -6.28
CA VAL A 136 0.22 19.80 -5.81
C VAL A 136 0.08 18.52 -4.98
N THR A 137 0.99 17.57 -5.20
CA THR A 137 0.97 16.32 -4.47
C THR A 137 2.37 15.78 -4.22
N PRO A 138 2.71 15.31 -3.00
CA PRO A 138 3.84 14.44 -2.75
C PRO A 138 3.57 13.04 -3.29
N LEU A 139 4.61 12.38 -3.79
CA LEU A 139 4.56 11.01 -4.32
C LEU A 139 5.40 10.10 -3.43
N GLN A 140 4.86 8.93 -3.08
CA GLN A 140 5.59 7.91 -2.33
C GLN A 140 5.18 6.52 -2.78
N GLY A 141 6.16 5.66 -3.08
CA GLY A 141 5.85 4.34 -3.57
C GLY A 141 7.06 3.46 -3.82
N THR A 142 6.89 2.55 -4.78
CA THR A 142 7.88 1.54 -5.17
C THR A 142 7.97 1.43 -6.68
N PHE A 143 9.06 0.85 -7.16
CA PHE A 143 9.21 0.53 -8.58
C PHE A 143 9.77 -0.87 -8.78
N THR A 144 9.50 -1.43 -9.95
CA THR A 144 10.19 -2.60 -10.50
C THR A 144 10.72 -2.25 -11.88
N ARG A 145 11.86 -2.84 -12.26
CA ARG A 145 12.52 -2.61 -13.55
C ARG A 145 12.86 -3.92 -14.23
N SER A 146 12.61 -4.01 -15.52
CA SER A 146 13.06 -5.09 -16.38
C SER A 146 13.57 -4.50 -17.71
N GLY A 147 14.88 -4.50 -17.91
CA GLY A 147 15.50 -3.85 -19.08
C GLY A 147 15.23 -2.35 -19.11
N SER A 148 14.60 -1.86 -20.18
CA SER A 148 14.18 -0.46 -20.33
C SER A 148 12.84 -0.12 -19.68
N ALA A 149 12.04 -1.14 -19.35
CA ALA A 149 10.73 -0.94 -18.73
C ALA A 149 10.85 -0.75 -17.22
N ILE A 150 10.21 0.29 -16.72
CA ILE A 150 10.05 0.57 -15.29
C ILE A 150 8.56 0.65 -15.00
N GLN A 151 8.09 -0.19 -14.09
CA GLN A 151 6.73 -0.09 -13.55
C GLN A 151 6.77 0.56 -12.19
N ILE A 152 6.04 1.65 -12.03
CA ILE A 152 6.07 2.53 -10.87
C ILE A 152 4.69 2.49 -10.22
N TYR A 153 4.67 2.24 -8.90
CA TYR A 153 3.46 2.18 -8.09
C TYR A 153 3.58 3.18 -6.96
N PHE A 154 2.63 4.07 -6.83
CA PHE A 154 2.64 5.04 -5.74
C PHE A 154 1.24 5.48 -5.33
N THR A 155 1.16 6.10 -4.17
CA THR A 155 0.01 6.87 -3.75
C THR A 155 0.35 8.35 -3.79
N ASP A 156 -0.64 9.16 -4.10
CA ASP A 156 -0.57 10.59 -3.96
C ASP A 156 -1.73 11.11 -3.08
N ALA A 157 -1.47 12.22 -2.38
CA ALA A 157 -2.47 12.92 -1.58
C ALA A 157 -2.43 14.40 -1.96
N THR A 158 -3.37 14.81 -2.78
CA THR A 158 -3.40 16.15 -3.36
C THR A 158 -3.78 17.23 -2.34
N ASN A 159 -3.36 18.47 -2.59
CA ASN A 159 -3.73 19.64 -1.78
C ASN A 159 -5.24 19.95 -1.80
N ILE A 160 -6.01 19.38 -2.73
CA ILE A 160 -7.47 19.50 -2.81
C ILE A 160 -8.21 18.35 -2.10
N GLY A 161 -7.47 17.47 -1.41
CA GLY A 161 -8.04 16.39 -0.57
C GLY A 161 -8.33 15.07 -1.28
N VAL A 162 -8.03 14.96 -2.58
CA VAL A 162 -8.11 13.70 -3.33
C VAL A 162 -6.92 12.82 -2.98
N VAL A 163 -7.15 11.51 -2.85
CA VAL A 163 -6.09 10.50 -2.71
C VAL A 163 -6.23 9.49 -3.82
N ASN A 164 -5.14 9.26 -4.56
CA ASN A 164 -5.10 8.28 -5.64
C ASN A 164 -4.09 7.17 -5.35
N PHE A 165 -4.37 5.99 -5.91
CA PHE A 165 -3.38 4.97 -6.21
C PHE A 165 -3.04 5.05 -7.70
N VAL A 166 -1.76 5.07 -8.02
CA VAL A 166 -1.27 5.37 -9.38
C VAL A 166 -0.28 4.31 -9.84
N VAL A 167 -0.41 3.91 -11.10
CA VAL A 167 0.52 3.00 -11.78
C VAL A 167 1.03 3.67 -13.05
N TRP A 168 2.34 3.79 -13.18
CA TRP A 168 3.01 4.24 -14.39
C TRP A 168 3.81 3.11 -15.03
N ASP A 169 3.61 2.91 -16.32
CA ASP A 169 4.39 2.00 -17.14
C ASP A 169 5.31 2.84 -18.04
N ALA A 170 6.58 2.99 -17.64
CA ALA A 170 7.57 3.82 -18.29
C ALA A 170 8.57 2.98 -19.10
N ASP A 171 8.96 3.44 -20.28
CA ASP A 171 10.08 2.92 -21.05
C ASP A 171 11.14 4.02 -21.23
N VAL A 172 12.34 3.79 -20.67
CA VAL A 172 13.41 4.79 -20.65
C VAL A 172 14.06 5.00 -22.02
N LEU A 173 13.96 4.05 -22.96
CA LEU A 173 14.50 4.18 -24.29
C LEU A 173 13.59 5.01 -25.20
N THR A 174 12.30 4.73 -25.17
CA THR A 174 11.30 5.48 -25.96
C THR A 174 10.86 6.76 -25.26
N LYS A 175 11.18 6.89 -23.96
CA LYS A 175 10.77 7.99 -23.07
C LYS A 175 9.24 8.14 -22.92
N LYS A 176 8.48 7.12 -23.24
CA LYS A 176 7.02 7.09 -23.09
C LYS A 176 6.60 6.54 -21.74
N VAL A 177 5.53 7.06 -21.19
CA VAL A 177 4.95 6.65 -19.92
C VAL A 177 3.43 6.58 -20.06
N ALA A 178 2.86 5.38 -19.91
CA ALA A 178 1.43 5.20 -19.78
C ALA A 178 1.03 5.30 -18.29
N VAL A 179 0.01 6.07 -18.01
CA VAL A 179 -0.50 6.34 -16.66
C VAL A 179 -1.88 5.73 -16.48
N ARG A 180 -2.10 5.12 -15.34
CA ARG A 180 -3.42 4.70 -14.85
C ARG A 180 -3.54 5.11 -13.39
N TYR A 181 -4.69 5.66 -12.99
CA TYR A 181 -4.92 5.99 -11.60
C TYR A 181 -6.32 5.60 -11.13
N TRP A 182 -6.44 5.31 -9.85
CA TRP A 182 -7.69 4.99 -9.16
C TRP A 182 -7.85 5.95 -7.99
N GLU A 183 -8.96 6.66 -7.98
CA GLU A 183 -9.30 7.51 -6.87
C GLU A 183 -9.73 6.66 -5.67
N VAL A 184 -8.96 6.75 -4.59
CA VAL A 184 -9.19 6.03 -3.33
C VAL A 184 -10.06 6.86 -2.40
N LYS A 185 -9.90 8.19 -2.44
CA LYS A 185 -10.69 9.15 -1.67
C LYS A 185 -10.95 10.38 -2.51
N SER A 186 -12.22 10.74 -2.66
CA SER A 186 -12.65 11.99 -3.31
C SER A 186 -12.38 13.22 -2.43
N ALA A 187 -12.31 14.39 -3.07
CA ALA A 187 -12.39 15.65 -2.36
C ALA A 187 -13.72 15.76 -1.60
N ASN A 188 -13.68 16.30 -0.40
CA ASN A 188 -14.89 16.52 0.43
C ASN A 188 -15.62 17.77 -0.06
#